data_d588daeab33a993a913485bc64a3c88d
#
_entry.id   d588daeab33a993a913485bc64a3c88d
#
_cell.length_a   1.000
_cell.length_b   1.000
_cell.length_c   1.000
_cell.angle_alpha   90.00
_cell.angle_beta   90.00
_cell.angle_gamma   90.00
#
_symmetry.space_group_name_H-M   'P 1'
#
loop_
_entity.id
_entity.type
_entity.pdbx_description
1 polymer ?
#
loop_
_entity_poly.entity_id
_entity_poly.type
_entity_poly.pdbx_seq_one_letter_code
_entity_poly.pdbx_strand_id
1 'polypeptide(L)'
;DAITDTVELTMRGHCYDALVGLAGCDKSLPGMMMAMVRLNVPSVFIYGGSILPGRLDGKDITVQDVFEAVGQHQAGNLTDEALAVIERVACPSAGACGGQFTANTMACVSEAIGLALPNSSGAPAPYESRDQYGVASGEAVMKLLETRLRPRDIVTRKSMENAARVVACTGGSTNAGLHLPAIAHEAGIQFDLFDVCEIFKDTPYFVDMKPGGQYVAKDLYEAGGVPVVMKELRKIGLIHEECITVTGRTMGEELDLIEREADGKVIHPAATPITPTGGVVGLKGNLAPEGAIVKVAGMAAEQQVFIGPARVFESEEDAFEAVKSRAYKEGEVIVIRNEGPKGGPGMREMLATTSALSGQGMGKKVALITDGRFSGATRGFCVGHVGPEAAVGGPIGLLKDGDM
;
A
#
# COMPACT_ATOMS: atom_id res chain seq x y z
N ASP A 1 -1.35 -8.53 -14.09
CA ASP A 1 -1.22 -9.69 -15.01
C ASP A 1 0.05 -9.62 -15.87
N ALA A 2 0.31 -8.57 -16.69
CA ALA A 2 1.46 -8.53 -17.60
C ALA A 2 2.82 -8.87 -16.94
N ILE A 3 3.09 -8.36 -15.73
CA ILE A 3 4.30 -8.70 -14.97
C ILE A 3 4.32 -10.18 -14.60
N THR A 4 3.20 -10.69 -14.11
CA THR A 4 3.04 -12.11 -13.75
C THR A 4 3.27 -13.01 -14.96
N ASP A 5 2.68 -12.66 -16.11
CA ASP A 5 2.78 -13.40 -17.36
C ASP A 5 4.22 -13.43 -17.88
N THR A 6 4.96 -12.30 -17.80
CA THR A 6 6.37 -12.24 -18.25
C THR A 6 7.29 -13.09 -17.37
N VAL A 7 7.07 -13.12 -16.05
CA VAL A 7 7.80 -14.00 -15.14
C VAL A 7 7.48 -15.46 -15.43
N GLU A 8 6.19 -15.80 -15.60
CA GLU A 8 5.77 -17.16 -15.94
C GLU A 8 6.40 -17.64 -17.24
N LEU A 9 6.34 -16.84 -18.30
CA LEU A 9 6.93 -17.18 -19.61
C LEU A 9 8.44 -17.42 -19.51
N THR A 10 9.15 -16.59 -18.75
CA THR A 10 10.59 -16.73 -18.54
C THR A 10 10.91 -18.02 -17.78
N MET A 11 10.25 -18.26 -16.67
CA MET A 11 10.47 -19.43 -15.82
C MET A 11 10.19 -20.73 -16.56
N ARG A 12 9.05 -20.80 -17.27
CA ARG A 12 8.65 -21.98 -18.05
C ARG A 12 9.52 -22.17 -19.28
N GLY A 13 9.86 -21.10 -20.00
CA GLY A 13 10.67 -21.15 -21.21
C GLY A 13 12.09 -21.65 -20.96
N HIS A 14 12.66 -21.35 -19.79
CA HIS A 14 13.98 -21.82 -19.36
C HIS A 14 13.94 -23.07 -18.47
N CYS A 15 12.75 -23.55 -18.12
CA CYS A 15 12.57 -24.71 -17.24
C CYS A 15 13.28 -24.56 -15.88
N TYR A 16 13.19 -23.36 -15.26
CA TYR A 16 13.79 -23.13 -13.94
C TYR A 16 12.98 -23.80 -12.82
N ASP A 17 13.69 -24.38 -11.85
CA ASP A 17 13.10 -25.15 -10.76
C ASP A 17 12.78 -24.31 -9.52
N ALA A 18 13.33 -23.10 -9.40
CA ALA A 18 13.13 -22.22 -8.26
C ALA A 18 13.24 -20.74 -8.67
N LEU A 19 12.76 -19.85 -7.82
CA LEU A 19 12.70 -18.42 -8.09
C LEU A 19 13.09 -17.60 -6.85
N VAL A 20 14.05 -16.67 -7.00
CA VAL A 20 14.18 -15.52 -6.10
C VAL A 20 13.59 -14.32 -6.82
N GLY A 21 12.43 -13.85 -6.36
CA GLY A 21 11.68 -12.77 -7.01
C GLY A 21 12.00 -11.42 -6.41
N LEU A 22 12.74 -10.58 -7.15
CA LEU A 22 13.04 -9.21 -6.75
C LEU A 22 12.02 -8.24 -7.34
N ALA A 23 11.43 -7.40 -6.49
CA ALA A 23 10.50 -6.33 -6.92
C ALA A 23 10.65 -5.07 -6.07
N GLY A 24 10.34 -3.90 -6.65
CA GLY A 24 10.61 -2.62 -6.01
C GLY A 24 9.50 -1.57 -6.08
N CYS A 25 8.35 -1.83 -6.71
CA CYS A 25 7.30 -0.82 -6.82
C CYS A 25 5.88 -1.42 -6.80
N ASP A 26 4.87 -0.55 -6.69
CA ASP A 26 3.45 -0.85 -6.54
C ASP A 26 2.97 -2.07 -7.34
N LYS A 27 3.18 -2.07 -8.65
CA LYS A 27 2.69 -3.14 -9.52
C LYS A 27 3.61 -4.36 -9.57
N SER A 28 4.91 -4.17 -9.40
CA SER A 28 5.87 -5.26 -9.52
C SER A 28 5.87 -6.19 -8.28
N LEU A 29 5.56 -5.66 -7.08
CA LEU A 29 5.49 -6.51 -5.89
C LEU A 29 4.33 -7.51 -5.97
N PRO A 30 3.06 -7.09 -6.13
CA PRO A 30 1.97 -8.05 -6.25
C PRO A 30 2.11 -8.94 -7.50
N GLY A 31 2.56 -8.39 -8.63
CA GLY A 31 2.79 -9.17 -9.86
C GLY A 31 3.81 -10.28 -9.68
N MET A 32 4.91 -10.04 -8.94
CA MET A 32 5.89 -11.06 -8.62
C MET A 32 5.33 -12.11 -7.65
N MET A 33 4.63 -11.71 -6.59
CA MET A 33 3.99 -12.65 -5.66
C MET A 33 2.92 -13.51 -6.38
N MET A 34 2.12 -12.93 -7.26
CA MET A 34 1.18 -13.65 -8.12
C MET A 34 1.92 -14.67 -8.99
N ALA A 35 3.04 -14.30 -9.61
CA ALA A 35 3.83 -15.23 -10.43
C ALA A 35 4.38 -16.39 -9.63
N MET A 36 4.89 -16.15 -8.43
CA MET A 36 5.36 -17.21 -7.52
C MET A 36 4.26 -18.20 -7.19
N VAL A 37 3.07 -17.71 -6.86
CA VAL A 37 1.91 -18.52 -6.51
C VAL A 37 1.38 -19.30 -7.72
N ARG A 38 1.33 -18.67 -8.90
CA ARG A 38 0.89 -19.29 -10.17
C ARG A 38 1.83 -20.41 -10.61
N LEU A 39 3.13 -20.14 -10.61
CA LEU A 39 4.17 -21.12 -10.95
C LEU A 39 4.27 -22.25 -9.94
N ASN A 40 4.09 -21.92 -8.68
CA ASN A 40 4.18 -22.85 -7.54
C ASN A 40 5.46 -23.69 -7.53
N VAL A 41 6.59 -23.08 -7.88
CA VAL A 41 7.94 -23.62 -7.67
C VAL A 41 8.52 -23.03 -6.39
N PRO A 42 9.46 -23.69 -5.71
CA PRO A 42 10.13 -23.11 -4.55
C PRO A 42 10.60 -21.70 -4.80
N SER A 43 10.15 -20.75 -3.97
CA SER A 43 10.36 -19.33 -4.26
C SER A 43 10.54 -18.51 -2.98
N VAL A 44 11.42 -17.50 -3.05
CA VAL A 44 11.63 -16.51 -1.99
C VAL A 44 11.43 -15.12 -2.60
N PHE A 45 10.59 -14.30 -1.96
CA PHE A 45 10.42 -12.91 -2.35
C PHE A 45 11.46 -12.02 -1.68
N ILE A 46 12.01 -11.07 -2.42
CA ILE A 46 12.90 -10.04 -1.88
C ILE A 46 12.46 -8.65 -2.38
N TYR A 47 12.27 -7.72 -1.46
CA TYR A 47 11.97 -6.33 -1.78
C TYR A 47 13.24 -5.58 -2.20
N GLY A 48 13.17 -4.69 -3.18
CA GLY A 48 14.30 -3.85 -3.60
C GLY A 48 14.76 -2.82 -2.56
N GLY A 49 13.97 -2.59 -1.51
CA GLY A 49 14.26 -1.67 -0.42
C GLY A 49 13.65 -0.29 -0.58
N SER A 50 13.41 0.38 0.54
CA SER A 50 12.91 1.76 0.57
C SER A 50 14.00 2.76 0.24
N ILE A 51 13.59 3.92 -0.32
CA ILE A 51 14.47 5.08 -0.48
C ILE A 51 14.71 5.75 0.87
N LEU A 52 15.89 6.34 1.07
CA LEU A 52 16.11 7.21 2.23
C LEU A 52 15.32 8.52 2.07
N PRO A 53 14.81 9.09 3.16
CA PRO A 53 14.20 10.41 3.12
C PRO A 53 15.24 11.48 2.81
N GLY A 54 14.81 12.53 2.09
CA GLY A 54 15.57 13.76 2.01
C GLY A 54 15.48 14.56 3.32
N ARG A 55 16.37 15.53 3.49
CA ARG A 55 16.36 16.44 4.67
C ARG A 55 16.24 17.88 4.20
N LEU A 56 15.20 18.56 4.68
CA LEU A 56 15.00 19.99 4.44
C LEU A 56 14.55 20.65 5.75
N ASP A 57 15.24 21.70 6.19
CA ASP A 57 14.94 22.45 7.42
C ASP A 57 14.76 21.54 8.66
N GLY A 58 15.61 20.50 8.77
CA GLY A 58 15.59 19.56 9.88
C GLY A 58 14.47 18.50 9.83
N LYS A 59 13.64 18.49 8.77
CA LYS A 59 12.53 17.54 8.58
C LYS A 59 12.88 16.51 7.51
N ASP A 60 12.36 15.32 7.69
CA ASP A 60 12.40 14.27 6.67
C ASP A 60 11.31 14.52 5.63
N ILE A 61 11.71 14.56 4.36
CA ILE A 61 10.83 14.75 3.21
C ILE A 61 10.94 13.56 2.25
N THR A 62 9.86 13.34 1.51
CA THR A 62 9.71 12.21 0.57
C THR A 62 9.14 12.72 -0.76
N VAL A 63 8.93 11.83 -1.71
CA VAL A 63 8.25 12.15 -2.97
C VAL A 63 6.85 12.75 -2.76
N GLN A 64 6.15 12.41 -1.66
CA GLN A 64 4.88 13.02 -1.29
C GLN A 64 5.02 14.54 -1.12
N ASP A 65 6.07 14.96 -0.43
CA ASP A 65 6.35 16.39 -0.17
C ASP A 65 6.62 17.14 -1.48
N VAL A 66 7.24 16.48 -2.49
CA VAL A 66 7.45 17.06 -3.83
C VAL A 66 6.11 17.31 -4.54
N PHE A 67 5.22 16.31 -4.57
CA PHE A 67 3.93 16.47 -5.22
C PHE A 67 3.06 17.55 -4.55
N GLU A 68 3.10 17.63 -3.21
CA GLU A 68 2.42 18.69 -2.48
C GLU A 68 3.03 20.07 -2.76
N ALA A 69 4.36 20.16 -2.89
CA ALA A 69 5.07 21.38 -3.27
C ALA A 69 4.71 21.86 -4.68
N VAL A 70 4.54 20.92 -5.64
CA VAL A 70 4.03 21.25 -6.98
C VAL A 70 2.63 21.91 -6.88
N GLY A 71 1.74 21.35 -6.05
CA GLY A 71 0.42 21.95 -5.81
C GLY A 71 0.49 23.35 -5.18
N GLN A 72 1.41 23.56 -4.22
CA GLN A 72 1.65 24.87 -3.61
C GLN A 72 2.20 25.88 -4.63
N HIS A 73 3.14 25.44 -5.47
CA HIS A 73 3.71 26.26 -6.54
C HIS A 73 2.63 26.69 -7.55
N GLN A 74 1.81 25.75 -8.01
CA GLN A 74 0.66 26.07 -8.91
C GLN A 74 -0.33 27.04 -8.27
N ALA A 75 -0.46 27.01 -6.95
CA ALA A 75 -1.28 27.95 -6.20
C ALA A 75 -0.64 29.34 -6.00
N GLY A 76 0.60 29.53 -6.41
CA GLY A 76 1.38 30.76 -6.20
C GLY A 76 1.91 30.93 -4.76
N ASN A 77 1.91 29.87 -3.95
CA ASN A 77 2.36 29.86 -2.56
C ASN A 77 3.81 29.40 -2.39
N LEU A 78 4.47 28.99 -3.46
CA LEU A 78 5.86 28.54 -3.49
C LEU A 78 6.56 29.10 -4.73
N THR A 79 7.83 29.52 -4.59
CA THR A 79 8.62 30.00 -5.74
C THR A 79 9.27 28.85 -6.52
N ASP A 80 9.70 29.12 -7.76
CA ASP A 80 10.45 28.17 -8.59
C ASP A 80 11.72 27.66 -7.87
N GLU A 81 12.46 28.56 -7.22
CA GLU A 81 13.69 28.22 -6.52
C GLU A 81 13.43 27.28 -5.33
N ALA A 82 12.36 27.55 -4.56
CA ALA A 82 11.98 26.71 -3.42
C ALA A 82 11.51 25.32 -3.87
N LEU A 83 10.72 25.24 -4.95
CA LEU A 83 10.32 23.97 -5.54
C LEU A 83 11.54 23.16 -6.02
N ALA A 84 12.47 23.81 -6.74
CA ALA A 84 13.69 23.15 -7.23
C ALA A 84 14.59 22.62 -6.09
N VAL A 85 14.59 23.28 -4.92
CA VAL A 85 15.29 22.76 -3.72
C VAL A 85 14.64 21.49 -3.22
N ILE A 86 13.30 21.47 -3.08
CA ILE A 86 12.55 20.29 -2.61
C ILE A 86 12.76 19.10 -3.55
N GLU A 87 12.61 19.30 -4.87
CA GLU A 87 12.83 18.27 -5.88
C GLU A 87 14.24 17.66 -5.81
N ARG A 88 15.25 18.48 -5.59
CA ARG A 88 16.65 18.05 -5.54
C ARG A 88 16.98 17.19 -4.33
N VAL A 89 16.33 17.45 -3.18
CA VAL A 89 16.71 16.82 -1.92
C VAL A 89 15.77 15.71 -1.46
N ALA A 90 14.55 15.64 -1.99
CA ALA A 90 13.52 14.72 -1.48
C ALA A 90 13.82 13.22 -1.71
N CYS A 91 14.54 12.89 -2.79
CA CYS A 91 14.84 11.52 -3.20
C CYS A 91 16.35 11.29 -3.34
N PRO A 92 17.12 11.21 -2.23
CA PRO A 92 18.59 11.31 -2.25
C PRO A 92 19.30 9.99 -2.57
N SER A 93 18.59 8.84 -2.63
CA SER A 93 19.22 7.52 -2.78
C SER A 93 18.47 6.63 -3.77
N ALA A 94 19.03 5.46 -4.06
CA ALA A 94 18.28 4.36 -4.65
C ALA A 94 17.19 3.87 -3.68
N GLY A 95 16.15 3.22 -4.21
CA GLY A 95 15.05 2.64 -3.45
C GLY A 95 13.69 2.97 -4.02
N ALA A 96 12.66 2.36 -3.45
CA ALA A 96 11.26 2.61 -3.80
C ALA A 96 10.66 3.69 -2.85
N CYS A 97 9.42 3.51 -2.40
CA CYS A 97 8.74 4.52 -1.57
C CYS A 97 9.44 4.79 -0.23
N GLY A 98 9.49 6.07 0.18
CA GLY A 98 10.03 6.48 1.49
C GLY A 98 9.03 6.45 2.65
N GLY A 99 7.74 6.19 2.42
CA GLY A 99 6.69 6.08 3.44
C GLY A 99 5.91 4.77 3.31
N GLN A 100 4.84 4.60 4.11
CA GLN A 100 3.95 3.44 4.01
C GLN A 100 2.98 3.61 2.83
N PHE A 101 3.56 3.84 1.68
CA PHE A 101 2.91 3.89 0.38
C PHE A 101 2.75 2.47 -0.16
N THR A 102 2.31 2.30 -1.41
CA THR A 102 1.93 0.96 -1.89
C THR A 102 3.10 -0.02 -1.95
N ALA A 103 4.31 0.42 -2.37
CA ALA A 103 5.46 -0.48 -2.43
C ALA A 103 5.84 -1.04 -1.04
N ASN A 104 6.00 -0.17 -0.03
CA ASN A 104 6.32 -0.62 1.33
C ASN A 104 5.18 -1.42 1.96
N THR A 105 3.91 -1.05 1.69
CA THR A 105 2.74 -1.84 2.12
C THR A 105 2.84 -3.28 1.60
N MET A 106 3.11 -3.45 0.30
CA MET A 106 3.20 -4.79 -0.29
C MET A 106 4.48 -5.52 0.09
N ALA A 107 5.55 -4.81 0.41
CA ALA A 107 6.75 -5.38 1.02
C ALA A 107 6.44 -5.94 2.42
N CYS A 108 5.77 -5.18 3.28
CA CYS A 108 5.30 -5.68 4.58
C CYS A 108 4.37 -6.90 4.43
N VAL A 109 3.47 -6.88 3.44
CA VAL A 109 2.59 -8.01 3.09
C VAL A 109 3.40 -9.27 2.76
N SER A 110 4.51 -9.16 2.01
CA SER A 110 5.33 -10.32 1.64
C SER A 110 5.93 -11.05 2.84
N GLU A 111 6.34 -10.31 3.88
CA GLU A 111 6.79 -10.89 5.15
C GLU A 111 5.61 -11.50 5.93
N ALA A 112 4.50 -10.77 6.03
CA ALA A 112 3.34 -11.20 6.81
C ALA A 112 2.68 -12.47 6.24
N ILE A 113 2.71 -12.66 4.92
CA ILE A 113 2.31 -13.92 4.27
C ILE A 113 3.32 -15.04 4.58
N GLY A 114 4.60 -14.70 4.75
CA GLY A 114 5.70 -15.63 4.91
C GLY A 114 6.50 -15.92 3.62
N LEU A 115 6.29 -15.14 2.54
CA LEU A 115 7.02 -15.28 1.26
C LEU A 115 8.39 -14.60 1.26
N ALA A 116 8.66 -13.68 2.19
CA ALA A 116 9.93 -13.00 2.36
C ALA A 116 10.57 -13.35 3.71
N LEU A 117 11.89 -13.21 3.80
CA LEU A 117 12.60 -13.39 5.06
C LEU A 117 12.24 -12.32 6.08
N PRO A 118 12.15 -12.65 7.38
CA PRO A 118 11.84 -11.67 8.43
C PRO A 118 12.75 -10.45 8.37
N ASN A 119 12.16 -9.26 8.49
CA ASN A 119 12.80 -7.94 8.44
C ASN A 119 13.49 -7.57 7.10
N SER A 120 13.38 -8.39 6.06
CA SER A 120 14.00 -8.12 4.76
C SER A 120 13.27 -7.03 3.98
N SER A 121 11.96 -6.88 4.17
CA SER A 121 11.15 -5.90 3.47
C SER A 121 11.34 -4.47 3.97
N GLY A 122 11.78 -4.29 5.21
CA GLY A 122 11.98 -2.97 5.81
C GLY A 122 13.30 -2.29 5.44
N ALA A 123 14.33 -3.07 5.13
CA ALA A 123 15.69 -2.56 4.95
C ALA A 123 15.80 -1.55 3.80
N PRO A 124 16.28 -0.31 4.04
CA PRO A 124 16.49 0.67 2.97
C PRO A 124 17.45 0.17 1.89
N ALA A 125 17.18 0.56 0.63
CA ALA A 125 17.95 0.07 -0.52
C ALA A 125 19.47 0.32 -0.42
N PRO A 126 19.97 1.46 0.09
CA PRO A 126 21.41 1.72 0.18
C PRO A 126 22.09 1.11 1.42
N TYR A 127 21.35 0.40 2.28
CA TYR A 127 21.95 -0.20 3.50
C TYR A 127 22.70 -1.50 3.16
N GLU A 128 23.90 -1.68 3.70
CA GLU A 128 24.71 -2.90 3.52
C GLU A 128 24.01 -4.17 4.03
N SER A 129 23.08 -4.04 4.99
CA SER A 129 22.25 -5.15 5.45
C SER A 129 21.41 -5.79 4.33
N ARG A 130 21.18 -5.06 3.23
CA ARG A 130 20.48 -5.59 2.05
C ARG A 130 21.23 -6.77 1.41
N ASP A 131 22.56 -6.70 1.34
CA ASP A 131 23.38 -7.75 0.76
C ASP A 131 23.23 -9.06 1.53
N GLN A 132 23.12 -8.96 2.87
CA GLN A 132 22.88 -10.12 3.74
C GLN A 132 21.53 -10.78 3.45
N TYR A 133 20.47 -9.99 3.24
CA TYR A 133 19.16 -10.52 2.84
C TYR A 133 19.19 -11.14 1.43
N GLY A 134 19.99 -10.60 0.52
CA GLY A 134 20.20 -11.19 -0.80
C GLY A 134 20.83 -12.58 -0.70
N VAL A 135 21.91 -12.72 0.06
CA VAL A 135 22.59 -14.00 0.32
C VAL A 135 21.64 -14.98 1.01
N ALA A 136 21.00 -14.56 2.11
CA ALA A 136 20.09 -15.41 2.88
C ALA A 136 18.87 -15.85 2.04
N SER A 137 18.36 -15.02 1.10
CA SER A 137 17.29 -15.42 0.18
C SER A 137 17.75 -16.51 -0.80
N GLY A 138 19.00 -16.44 -1.26
CA GLY A 138 19.60 -17.50 -2.08
C GLY A 138 19.76 -18.81 -1.31
N GLU A 139 20.20 -18.77 -0.05
CA GLU A 139 20.28 -19.93 0.83
C GLU A 139 18.90 -20.52 1.13
N ALA A 140 17.93 -19.66 1.41
CA ALA A 140 16.56 -20.09 1.70
C ALA A 140 15.93 -20.80 0.49
N VAL A 141 16.07 -20.27 -0.73
CA VAL A 141 15.48 -20.91 -1.92
C VAL A 141 16.10 -22.30 -2.17
N MET A 142 17.40 -22.49 -1.90
CA MET A 142 18.03 -23.81 -1.99
C MET A 142 17.44 -24.79 -0.97
N LYS A 143 17.21 -24.35 0.26
CA LYS A 143 16.55 -25.15 1.28
C LYS A 143 15.10 -25.50 0.92
N LEU A 144 14.37 -24.56 0.29
CA LEU A 144 13.02 -24.81 -0.19
C LEU A 144 12.98 -25.88 -1.31
N LEU A 145 14.00 -25.93 -2.17
CA LEU A 145 14.16 -26.99 -3.18
C LEU A 145 14.31 -28.36 -2.51
N GLU A 146 15.15 -28.47 -1.48
CA GLU A 146 15.38 -29.71 -0.73
C GLU A 146 14.11 -30.19 -0.02
N THR A 147 13.41 -29.28 0.67
CA THR A 147 12.19 -29.58 1.43
C THR A 147 10.94 -29.67 0.57
N ARG A 148 11.00 -29.20 -0.68
CA ARG A 148 9.88 -29.09 -1.63
C ARG A 148 8.75 -28.19 -1.14
N LEU A 149 9.04 -27.25 -0.24
CA LEU A 149 8.08 -26.24 0.21
C LEU A 149 7.85 -25.21 -0.90
N ARG A 150 6.60 -24.94 -1.23
CA ARG A 150 6.18 -24.15 -2.38
C ARG A 150 5.31 -22.96 -1.94
N PRO A 151 5.16 -21.92 -2.77
CA PRO A 151 4.35 -20.75 -2.44
C PRO A 151 2.90 -21.08 -2.02
N ARG A 152 2.23 -22.06 -2.62
CA ARG A 152 0.87 -22.45 -2.24
C ARG A 152 0.76 -23.17 -0.90
N ASP A 153 1.88 -23.68 -0.36
CA ASP A 153 1.94 -24.22 1.00
C ASP A 153 2.01 -23.09 2.03
N ILE A 154 2.57 -21.93 1.63
CA ILE A 154 2.77 -20.72 2.45
C ILE A 154 1.57 -19.78 2.36
N VAL A 155 1.10 -19.52 1.13
CA VAL A 155 -0.03 -18.64 0.85
C VAL A 155 -1.33 -19.39 1.12
N THR A 156 -1.90 -19.16 2.29
CA THR A 156 -3.15 -19.75 2.77
C THR A 156 -4.14 -18.64 3.14
N ARG A 157 -5.40 -18.97 3.36
CA ARG A 157 -6.39 -18.00 3.87
C ARG A 157 -5.87 -17.30 5.13
N LYS A 158 -5.30 -18.03 6.07
CA LYS A 158 -4.78 -17.51 7.33
C LYS A 158 -3.58 -16.59 7.15
N SER A 159 -2.64 -16.93 6.27
CA SER A 159 -1.50 -16.04 5.99
C SER A 159 -1.94 -14.76 5.25
N MET A 160 -3.00 -14.81 4.42
CA MET A 160 -3.60 -13.63 3.82
C MET A 160 -4.28 -12.74 4.88
N GLU A 161 -4.91 -13.33 5.89
CA GLU A 161 -5.47 -12.59 7.03
C GLU A 161 -4.38 -11.91 7.86
N ASN A 162 -3.25 -12.59 8.13
CA ASN A 162 -2.08 -11.96 8.76
C ASN A 162 -1.60 -10.74 7.96
N ALA A 163 -1.52 -10.86 6.64
CA ALA A 163 -1.10 -9.76 5.77
C ALA A 163 -2.08 -8.58 5.81
N ALA A 164 -3.39 -8.86 5.75
CA ALA A 164 -4.41 -7.81 5.86
C ALA A 164 -4.33 -7.06 7.20
N ARG A 165 -4.07 -7.75 8.31
CA ARG A 165 -3.85 -7.14 9.63
C ARG A 165 -2.63 -6.23 9.67
N VAL A 166 -1.53 -6.63 9.04
CA VAL A 166 -0.33 -5.79 8.93
C VAL A 166 -0.61 -4.53 8.10
N VAL A 167 -1.38 -4.63 7.02
CA VAL A 167 -1.83 -3.43 6.26
C VAL A 167 -2.67 -2.51 7.14
N ALA A 168 -3.64 -3.06 7.87
CA ALA A 168 -4.54 -2.28 8.73
C ALA A 168 -3.78 -1.54 9.83
N CYS A 169 -2.93 -2.24 10.58
CA CYS A 169 -2.24 -1.66 11.75
C CYS A 169 -1.14 -0.66 11.38
N THR A 170 -0.62 -0.72 10.14
CA THR A 170 0.40 0.22 9.64
C THR A 170 -0.20 1.41 8.88
N GLY A 171 -1.53 1.50 8.74
CA GLY A 171 -2.17 2.52 7.91
C GLY A 171 -1.70 2.44 6.45
N GLY A 172 -1.56 1.21 5.94
CA GLY A 172 -1.04 0.92 4.61
C GLY A 172 -1.90 1.50 3.47
N SER A 173 -1.47 1.22 2.24
CA SER A 173 -2.16 1.69 1.03
C SER A 173 -3.50 0.97 0.82
N THR A 174 -4.51 1.72 0.38
CA THR A 174 -5.80 1.17 -0.07
C THR A 174 -5.64 0.18 -1.24
N ASN A 175 -4.53 0.27 -1.98
CA ASN A 175 -4.23 -0.66 -3.07
C ASN A 175 -4.06 -2.12 -2.59
N ALA A 176 -3.82 -2.35 -1.30
CA ALA A 176 -3.87 -3.70 -0.72
C ALA A 176 -5.25 -4.35 -0.88
N GLY A 177 -6.34 -3.57 -0.89
CA GLY A 177 -7.70 -4.05 -1.17
C GLY A 177 -7.89 -4.63 -2.59
N LEU A 178 -6.98 -4.29 -3.52
CA LEU A 178 -6.90 -4.89 -4.85
C LEU A 178 -5.87 -6.03 -4.89
N HIS A 179 -4.69 -5.80 -4.30
CA HIS A 179 -3.55 -6.70 -4.45
C HIS A 179 -3.68 -7.99 -3.65
N LEU A 180 -4.23 -7.94 -2.43
CA LEU A 180 -4.47 -9.13 -1.62
C LEU A 180 -5.45 -10.10 -2.28
N PRO A 181 -6.64 -9.66 -2.75
CA PRO A 181 -7.53 -10.51 -3.52
C PRO A 181 -6.90 -11.10 -4.80
N ALA A 182 -6.05 -10.32 -5.50
CA ALA A 182 -5.38 -10.80 -6.70
C ALA A 182 -4.37 -11.93 -6.40
N ILE A 183 -3.58 -11.81 -5.34
CA ILE A 183 -2.65 -12.88 -4.89
C ILE A 183 -3.45 -14.10 -4.44
N ALA A 184 -4.52 -13.92 -3.68
CA ALA A 184 -5.39 -15.00 -3.22
C ALA A 184 -6.04 -15.74 -4.40
N HIS A 185 -6.48 -15.02 -5.42
CA HIS A 185 -7.05 -15.61 -6.65
C HIS A 185 -6.06 -16.55 -7.33
N GLU A 186 -4.80 -16.17 -7.48
CA GLU A 186 -3.75 -17.04 -8.04
C GLU A 186 -3.50 -18.30 -7.18
N ALA A 187 -3.72 -18.19 -5.87
CA ALA A 187 -3.65 -19.33 -4.96
C ALA A 187 -4.90 -20.21 -4.96
N GLY A 188 -5.98 -19.80 -5.64
CA GLY A 188 -7.28 -20.46 -5.58
C GLY A 188 -8.01 -20.25 -4.24
N ILE A 189 -7.68 -19.19 -3.51
CA ILE A 189 -8.25 -18.85 -2.20
C ILE A 189 -9.38 -17.84 -2.40
N GLN A 190 -10.54 -18.09 -1.81
CA GLN A 190 -11.62 -17.11 -1.72
C GLN A 190 -11.23 -16.04 -0.69
N PHE A 191 -10.93 -14.85 -1.18
CA PHE A 191 -10.53 -13.69 -0.37
C PHE A 191 -10.82 -12.42 -1.17
N ASP A 192 -11.84 -11.70 -0.80
CA ASP A 192 -12.29 -10.53 -1.55
C ASP A 192 -12.10 -9.22 -0.78
N LEU A 193 -12.55 -8.10 -1.37
CA LEU A 193 -12.46 -6.79 -0.75
C LEU A 193 -13.21 -6.72 0.59
N PHE A 194 -14.33 -7.43 0.73
CA PHE A 194 -15.11 -7.38 1.96
C PHE A 194 -14.43 -8.16 3.08
N ASP A 195 -13.74 -9.27 2.78
CA ASP A 195 -12.88 -9.98 3.72
C ASP A 195 -11.78 -9.05 4.26
N VAL A 196 -11.13 -8.31 3.36
CA VAL A 196 -10.10 -7.31 3.74
C VAL A 196 -10.70 -6.24 4.65
N CYS A 197 -11.89 -5.72 4.31
CA CYS A 197 -12.56 -4.67 5.07
C CYS A 197 -12.97 -5.12 6.47
N GLU A 198 -13.48 -6.36 6.62
CA GLU A 198 -13.85 -6.90 7.93
C GLU A 198 -12.61 -7.08 8.83
N ILE A 199 -11.50 -7.59 8.28
CA ILE A 199 -10.24 -7.70 9.02
C ILE A 199 -9.75 -6.32 9.48
N PHE A 200 -9.89 -5.29 8.65
CA PHE A 200 -9.48 -3.93 8.98
C PHE A 200 -10.29 -3.33 10.15
N LYS A 201 -11.57 -3.65 10.26
CA LYS A 201 -12.42 -3.19 11.37
C LYS A 201 -11.94 -3.72 12.73
N ASP A 202 -11.47 -4.96 12.75
CA ASP A 202 -11.06 -5.66 13.98
C ASP A 202 -9.57 -5.48 14.31
N THR A 203 -8.82 -4.73 13.48
CA THR A 203 -7.39 -4.56 13.66
C THR A 203 -7.07 -3.11 14.04
N PRO A 204 -6.46 -2.85 15.20
CA PRO A 204 -6.13 -1.48 15.63
C PRO A 204 -5.00 -0.89 14.75
N TYR A 205 -5.02 0.44 14.55
CA TYR A 205 -3.95 1.19 13.92
C TYR A 205 -2.97 1.68 14.99
N PHE A 206 -1.73 1.23 14.94
CA PHE A 206 -0.72 1.52 15.98
C PHE A 206 0.69 1.80 15.44
N VAL A 207 0.88 1.87 14.12
CA VAL A 207 2.19 2.20 13.53
C VAL A 207 2.13 3.58 12.86
N ASP A 208 2.85 4.55 13.41
CA ASP A 208 2.76 5.98 13.06
C ASP A 208 3.59 6.32 11.80
N MET A 209 3.08 5.97 10.62
CA MET A 209 3.80 6.10 9.35
C MET A 209 3.17 7.12 8.39
N LYS A 210 4.00 7.88 7.67
CA LYS A 210 3.53 8.67 6.51
C LYS A 210 2.82 7.75 5.50
N PRO A 211 1.70 8.18 4.87
CA PRO A 211 1.18 9.55 4.81
C PRO A 211 0.23 9.93 5.95
N GLY A 212 -0.29 8.97 6.72
CA GLY A 212 -1.24 9.22 7.81
C GLY A 212 -0.57 9.72 9.10
N GLY A 213 0.68 9.33 9.34
CA GLY A 213 1.48 9.65 10.49
C GLY A 213 2.74 10.45 10.16
N GLN A 214 3.75 10.34 11.02
CA GLN A 214 4.93 11.23 11.01
C GLN A 214 6.18 10.57 10.43
N TYR A 215 6.38 9.25 10.66
CA TYR A 215 7.62 8.55 10.40
C TYR A 215 7.69 7.99 8.97
N VAL A 216 8.91 7.72 8.51
CA VAL A 216 9.19 7.19 7.17
C VAL A 216 9.57 5.70 7.22
N ALA A 217 9.67 5.05 6.06
CA ALA A 217 9.94 3.61 5.96
C ALA A 217 11.24 3.19 6.67
N LYS A 218 12.29 4.01 6.59
CA LYS A 218 13.55 3.82 7.30
C LYS A 218 13.32 3.69 8.82
N ASP A 219 12.48 4.56 9.39
CA ASP A 219 12.22 4.58 10.82
C ASP A 219 11.51 3.29 11.28
N LEU A 220 10.60 2.76 10.45
CA LEU A 220 9.97 1.47 10.73
C LEU A 220 10.99 0.34 10.80
N TYR A 221 11.93 0.27 9.84
CA TYR A 221 13.01 -0.72 9.86
C TYR A 221 13.86 -0.58 11.13
N GLU A 222 14.26 0.65 11.46
CA GLU A 222 15.07 0.95 12.64
C GLU A 222 14.31 0.69 13.95
N ALA A 223 12.97 0.75 13.95
CA ALA A 223 12.13 0.36 15.08
C ALA A 223 11.94 -1.17 15.22
N GLY A 224 12.41 -1.96 14.27
CA GLY A 224 12.35 -3.43 14.29
C GLY A 224 11.46 -4.05 13.22
N GLY A 225 10.87 -3.22 12.36
CA GLY A 225 10.19 -3.64 11.14
C GLY A 225 8.93 -4.47 11.35
N VAL A 226 8.54 -5.19 10.30
CA VAL A 226 7.36 -6.06 10.29
C VAL A 226 7.36 -7.10 11.41
N PRO A 227 8.49 -7.74 11.79
CA PRO A 227 8.50 -8.71 12.88
C PRO A 227 8.01 -8.14 14.21
N VAL A 228 8.42 -6.91 14.57
CA VAL A 228 7.93 -6.25 15.80
C VAL A 228 6.45 -5.88 15.68
N VAL A 229 6.00 -5.42 14.51
CA VAL A 229 4.57 -5.15 14.25
C VAL A 229 3.74 -6.43 14.44
N MET A 230 4.18 -7.56 13.88
CA MET A 230 3.47 -8.84 14.03
C MET A 230 3.53 -9.37 15.47
N LYS A 231 4.63 -9.13 16.18
CA LYS A 231 4.74 -9.47 17.61
C LYS A 231 3.70 -8.69 18.44
N GLU A 232 3.47 -7.41 18.13
CA GLU A 232 2.42 -6.62 18.80
C GLU A 232 1.01 -7.14 18.46
N LEU A 233 0.72 -7.50 17.21
CA LEU A 233 -0.54 -8.15 16.83
C LEU A 233 -0.73 -9.50 17.53
N ARG A 234 0.33 -10.29 17.69
CA ARG A 234 0.34 -11.56 18.44
C ARG A 234 -0.10 -11.37 19.90
N LYS A 235 0.39 -10.32 20.57
CA LYS A 235 0.05 -10.01 21.97
C LYS A 235 -1.45 -9.80 22.21
N ILE A 236 -2.17 -9.37 21.18
CA ILE A 236 -3.62 -9.17 21.23
C ILE A 236 -4.41 -10.28 20.51
N GLY A 237 -3.75 -11.40 20.18
CA GLY A 237 -4.39 -12.58 19.59
C GLY A 237 -4.80 -12.44 18.13
N LEU A 238 -4.18 -11.54 17.37
CA LEU A 238 -4.54 -11.25 15.99
C LEU A 238 -3.55 -11.82 14.94
N ILE A 239 -2.78 -12.87 15.27
CA ILE A 239 -1.88 -13.56 14.34
C ILE A 239 -2.20 -15.05 14.32
N HIS A 240 -2.25 -15.61 13.12
CA HIS A 240 -2.25 -17.04 12.86
C HIS A 240 -0.80 -17.55 12.91
N GLU A 241 -0.40 -18.07 14.06
CA GLU A 241 0.99 -18.46 14.36
C GLU A 241 1.43 -19.73 13.63
N GLU A 242 0.48 -20.56 13.24
CA GLU A 242 0.72 -21.84 12.55
C GLU A 242 1.09 -21.70 11.08
N CYS A 243 0.99 -20.50 10.48
CA CYS A 243 1.33 -20.24 9.09
C CYS A 243 2.82 -20.50 8.84
N ILE A 244 3.13 -21.33 7.84
CA ILE A 244 4.51 -21.65 7.46
C ILE A 244 5.14 -20.49 6.68
N THR A 245 6.45 -20.30 6.80
CA THR A 245 7.22 -19.27 6.09
C THR A 245 8.31 -19.86 5.20
N VAL A 246 8.93 -19.03 4.36
CA VAL A 246 10.07 -19.44 3.49
C VAL A 246 11.30 -19.93 4.26
N THR A 247 11.38 -19.73 5.56
CA THR A 247 12.44 -20.30 6.39
C THR A 247 12.21 -21.77 6.74
N GLY A 248 10.98 -22.26 6.50
CA GLY A 248 10.53 -23.59 6.92
C GLY A 248 10.04 -23.65 8.36
N ARG A 249 10.04 -22.51 9.08
CA ARG A 249 9.44 -22.35 10.41
C ARG A 249 8.03 -21.77 10.29
N THR A 250 7.24 -21.97 11.34
CA THR A 250 5.95 -21.28 11.47
C THR A 250 6.15 -19.81 11.83
N MET A 251 5.14 -19.00 11.60
CA MET A 251 5.14 -17.59 11.99
C MET A 251 5.37 -17.42 13.50
N GLY A 252 4.75 -18.27 14.33
CA GLY A 252 4.96 -18.26 15.77
C GLY A 252 6.43 -18.48 16.14
N GLU A 253 7.07 -19.51 15.56
CA GLU A 253 8.49 -19.80 15.78
C GLU A 253 9.40 -18.65 15.32
N GLU A 254 9.05 -17.95 14.22
CA GLU A 254 9.79 -16.75 13.79
C GLU A 254 9.65 -15.61 14.80
N LEU A 255 8.45 -15.38 15.30
CA LEU A 255 8.19 -14.32 16.28
C LEU A 255 8.82 -14.59 17.65
N ASP A 256 9.04 -15.86 18.02
CA ASP A 256 9.76 -16.23 19.24
C ASP A 256 11.25 -15.83 19.21
N LEU A 257 11.83 -15.67 18.02
CA LEU A 257 13.20 -15.21 17.84
C LEU A 257 13.34 -13.68 17.94
N ILE A 258 12.24 -12.95 17.99
CA ILE A 258 12.26 -11.49 18.02
C ILE A 258 12.31 -10.98 19.46
N GLU A 259 13.51 -10.59 19.89
CA GLU A 259 13.73 -10.04 21.23
C GLU A 259 13.22 -8.58 21.35
N ARG A 260 13.23 -7.83 20.23
CA ARG A 260 12.89 -6.42 20.20
C ARG A 260 11.41 -6.18 20.53
N GLU A 261 11.15 -5.13 21.28
CA GLU A 261 9.81 -4.65 21.63
C GLU A 261 9.46 -3.36 20.89
N ALA A 262 8.17 -3.03 20.84
CA ALA A 262 7.68 -1.77 20.31
C ALA A 262 8.32 -0.57 21.03
N ASP A 263 8.74 0.44 20.28
CA ASP A 263 9.48 1.61 20.79
C ASP A 263 8.56 2.69 21.39
N GLY A 264 7.26 2.53 21.23
CA GLY A 264 6.24 3.48 21.70
C GLY A 264 6.22 4.82 20.91
N LYS A 265 6.90 4.86 19.77
CA LYS A 265 6.99 6.06 18.89
C LYS A 265 6.56 5.72 17.48
N VAL A 266 7.38 4.96 16.75
CA VAL A 266 7.05 4.48 15.40
C VAL A 266 6.06 3.34 15.51
N ILE A 267 6.34 2.36 16.38
CA ILE A 267 5.49 1.23 16.68
C ILE A 267 4.97 1.41 18.11
N HIS A 268 3.69 1.76 18.27
CA HIS A 268 3.04 1.83 19.56
C HIS A 268 2.66 0.41 20.05
N PRO A 269 2.54 0.18 21.36
CA PRO A 269 1.96 -1.07 21.83
C PRO A 269 0.54 -1.25 21.31
N ALA A 270 0.21 -2.43 20.80
CA ALA A 270 -1.12 -2.71 20.25
C ALA A 270 -2.25 -2.56 21.29
N ALA A 271 -1.94 -2.67 22.58
CA ALA A 271 -2.87 -2.43 23.68
C ALA A 271 -3.24 -0.94 23.86
N THR A 272 -2.43 -0.02 23.32
CA THR A 272 -2.65 1.44 23.36
C THR A 272 -2.49 2.03 21.95
N PRO A 273 -3.37 1.65 21.01
CA PRO A 273 -3.23 2.02 19.61
C PRO A 273 -3.53 3.51 19.39
N ILE A 274 -3.12 4.03 18.22
CA ILE A 274 -3.47 5.37 17.74
C ILE A 274 -4.97 5.48 17.52
N THR A 275 -5.56 4.44 16.88
CA THR A 275 -7.02 4.27 16.77
C THR A 275 -7.40 2.81 17.00
N PRO A 276 -8.61 2.54 17.52
CA PRO A 276 -9.05 1.18 17.82
C PRO A 276 -9.36 0.33 16.57
N THR A 277 -9.49 0.97 15.42
CA THR A 277 -9.75 0.33 14.11
C THR A 277 -8.64 0.66 13.12
N GLY A 278 -8.48 -0.15 12.09
CA GLY A 278 -7.45 0.03 11.09
C GLY A 278 -7.53 1.36 10.34
N GLY A 279 -6.41 1.79 9.78
CA GLY A 279 -6.27 3.05 9.07
C GLY A 279 -6.94 3.07 7.68
N VAL A 280 -7.63 2.00 7.30
CA VAL A 280 -8.34 1.87 6.01
C VAL A 280 -9.72 1.27 6.27
N VAL A 281 -10.75 1.78 5.59
CA VAL A 281 -12.14 1.36 5.75
C VAL A 281 -12.76 1.02 4.42
N GLY A 282 -13.48 -0.11 4.37
CA GLY A 282 -14.36 -0.46 3.26
C GLY A 282 -15.71 0.25 3.37
N LEU A 283 -16.21 0.71 2.25
CA LEU A 283 -17.51 1.38 2.15
C LEU A 283 -18.44 0.57 1.26
N LYS A 284 -19.74 0.69 1.51
CA LYS A 284 -20.79 0.12 0.67
C LYS A 284 -21.99 1.06 0.63
N GLY A 285 -22.60 1.21 -0.53
CA GLY A 285 -23.79 2.06 -0.70
C GLY A 285 -24.36 1.97 -2.11
N ASN A 286 -25.36 2.80 -2.39
CA ASN A 286 -26.02 2.84 -3.70
C ASN A 286 -25.07 3.20 -4.86
N LEU A 287 -24.05 4.04 -4.59
CA LEU A 287 -23.03 4.38 -5.58
C LEU A 287 -21.96 3.28 -5.72
N ALA A 288 -21.70 2.53 -4.67
CA ALA A 288 -20.70 1.48 -4.60
C ALA A 288 -21.32 0.16 -4.07
N PRO A 289 -22.26 -0.48 -4.81
CA PRO A 289 -22.89 -1.72 -4.33
C PRO A 289 -21.92 -2.90 -4.22
N GLU A 290 -20.84 -2.92 -5.00
CA GLU A 290 -19.76 -3.91 -4.93
C GLU A 290 -18.60 -3.48 -4.04
N GLY A 291 -18.72 -2.30 -3.42
CA GLY A 291 -17.76 -1.78 -2.45
C GLY A 291 -16.93 -0.62 -2.97
N ALA A 292 -16.26 0.02 -2.03
CA ALA A 292 -15.25 1.03 -2.22
C ALA A 292 -14.31 1.05 -1.02
N ILE A 293 -13.19 1.75 -1.10
CA ILE A 293 -12.19 1.79 -0.04
C ILE A 293 -11.70 3.23 0.20
N VAL A 294 -11.47 3.55 1.47
CA VAL A 294 -10.96 4.86 1.88
C VAL A 294 -9.88 4.70 2.96
N LYS A 295 -8.84 5.52 2.88
CA LYS A 295 -7.84 5.63 3.95
C LYS A 295 -8.33 6.65 4.96
N VAL A 296 -8.48 6.23 6.22
CA VAL A 296 -8.89 7.08 7.35
C VAL A 296 -7.73 7.37 8.32
N ALA A 297 -6.58 6.72 8.13
CA ALA A 297 -5.38 7.00 8.91
C ALA A 297 -5.01 8.49 8.82
N GLY A 298 -4.90 9.15 9.97
CA GLY A 298 -4.63 10.58 10.07
C GLY A 298 -5.83 11.51 9.82
N MET A 299 -7.04 10.97 9.65
CA MET A 299 -8.28 11.77 9.57
C MET A 299 -8.90 11.93 10.96
N ALA A 300 -9.31 13.15 11.30
CA ALA A 300 -10.11 13.39 12.49
C ALA A 300 -11.53 12.84 12.32
N ALA A 301 -12.21 12.49 13.42
CA ALA A 301 -13.55 11.89 13.38
C ALA A 301 -14.57 12.77 12.63
N GLU A 302 -14.48 14.09 12.78
CA GLU A 302 -15.35 15.07 12.12
C GLU A 302 -15.15 15.10 10.59
N GLN A 303 -14.02 14.57 10.10
CA GLN A 303 -13.70 14.51 8.68
C GLN A 303 -14.17 13.21 8.01
N GLN A 304 -14.82 12.31 8.75
CA GLN A 304 -15.29 11.03 8.20
C GLN A 304 -16.67 11.12 7.54
N VAL A 305 -17.30 12.28 7.55
CA VAL A 305 -18.55 12.56 6.86
C VAL A 305 -18.36 13.75 5.92
N PHE A 306 -18.70 13.57 4.64
CA PHE A 306 -18.66 14.62 3.64
C PHE A 306 -19.95 14.60 2.82
N ILE A 307 -20.57 15.78 2.62
CA ILE A 307 -21.77 15.96 1.81
C ILE A 307 -21.53 17.14 0.89
N GLY A 308 -21.74 16.93 -0.42
CA GLY A 308 -21.57 18.00 -1.38
C GLY A 308 -22.00 17.61 -2.79
N PRO A 309 -22.17 18.59 -3.67
CA PRO A 309 -22.53 18.33 -5.06
C PRO A 309 -21.36 17.72 -5.83
N ALA A 310 -21.70 16.78 -6.71
CA ALA A 310 -20.72 16.15 -7.59
C ALA A 310 -20.18 17.12 -8.64
N ARG A 311 -18.89 17.01 -8.93
CA ARG A 311 -18.21 17.58 -10.09
C ARG A 311 -17.55 16.44 -10.85
N VAL A 312 -18.08 16.09 -12.02
CA VAL A 312 -17.75 14.84 -12.72
C VAL A 312 -16.73 15.07 -13.82
N PHE A 313 -15.73 14.18 -13.89
CA PHE A 313 -14.67 14.15 -14.89
C PHE A 313 -14.53 12.75 -15.47
N GLU A 314 -14.24 12.66 -16.77
CA GLU A 314 -14.10 11.40 -17.48
C GLU A 314 -12.68 10.82 -17.42
N SER A 315 -11.71 11.58 -16.89
CA SER A 315 -10.31 11.17 -16.75
C SER A 315 -9.63 11.92 -15.59
N GLU A 316 -8.47 11.40 -15.12
CA GLU A 316 -7.64 12.12 -14.16
C GLU A 316 -7.09 13.42 -14.76
N GLU A 317 -6.74 13.42 -16.04
CA GLU A 317 -6.20 14.59 -16.74
C GLU A 317 -7.17 15.76 -16.69
N ASP A 318 -8.45 15.53 -17.01
CA ASP A 318 -9.49 16.56 -16.98
C ASP A 318 -9.70 17.10 -15.56
N ALA A 319 -9.73 16.19 -14.58
CA ALA A 319 -9.85 16.57 -13.17
C ALA A 319 -8.63 17.38 -12.70
N PHE A 320 -7.42 16.96 -13.10
CA PHE A 320 -6.18 17.66 -12.74
C PHE A 320 -6.12 19.06 -13.35
N GLU A 321 -6.48 19.24 -14.62
CA GLU A 321 -6.55 20.58 -15.25
C GLU A 321 -7.61 21.48 -14.58
N ALA A 322 -8.75 20.93 -14.18
CA ALA A 322 -9.75 21.66 -13.41
C ALA A 322 -9.22 22.08 -12.02
N VAL A 323 -8.48 21.21 -11.34
CA VAL A 323 -7.83 21.52 -10.05
C VAL A 323 -6.74 22.55 -10.23
N LYS A 324 -5.89 22.41 -11.23
CA LYS A 324 -4.81 23.35 -11.56
C LYS A 324 -5.34 24.77 -11.85
N SER A 325 -6.41 24.87 -12.66
CA SER A 325 -7.05 26.14 -12.98
C SER A 325 -8.02 26.64 -11.90
N ARG A 326 -8.19 25.92 -10.79
CA ARG A 326 -9.17 26.17 -9.73
C ARG A 326 -10.61 26.27 -10.23
N ALA A 327 -10.96 25.50 -11.25
CA ALA A 327 -12.31 25.40 -11.81
C ALA A 327 -13.22 24.47 -10.99
N TYR A 328 -13.09 24.48 -9.68
CA TYR A 328 -13.90 23.73 -8.72
C TYR A 328 -14.21 24.62 -7.51
N LYS A 329 -15.11 24.19 -6.64
CA LYS A 329 -15.54 24.95 -5.45
C LYS A 329 -15.30 24.17 -4.16
N GLU A 330 -15.10 24.88 -3.07
CA GLU A 330 -15.12 24.30 -1.73
C GLU A 330 -16.47 23.62 -1.48
N GLY A 331 -16.46 22.42 -0.90
CA GLY A 331 -17.65 21.61 -0.64
C GLY A 331 -18.05 20.67 -1.79
N GLU A 332 -17.42 20.74 -2.95
CA GLU A 332 -17.71 19.80 -4.04
C GLU A 332 -17.07 18.42 -3.81
N VAL A 333 -17.70 17.40 -4.39
CA VAL A 333 -17.17 16.04 -4.53
C VAL A 333 -16.68 15.88 -5.96
N ILE A 334 -15.37 15.85 -6.16
CA ILE A 334 -14.75 15.57 -7.46
C ILE A 334 -14.90 14.08 -7.75
N VAL A 335 -15.55 13.75 -8.85
CA VAL A 335 -15.74 12.37 -9.31
C VAL A 335 -14.90 12.15 -10.55
N ILE A 336 -13.97 11.19 -10.47
CA ILE A 336 -13.11 10.78 -11.60
C ILE A 336 -13.53 9.37 -11.98
N ARG A 337 -14.04 9.16 -13.18
CA ARG A 337 -14.54 7.88 -13.65
C ARG A 337 -13.82 7.40 -14.90
N ASN A 338 -14.06 6.14 -15.30
CA ASN A 338 -13.37 5.44 -16.39
C ASN A 338 -11.87 5.21 -16.11
N GLU A 339 -11.48 5.15 -14.84
CA GLU A 339 -10.11 4.86 -14.39
C GLU A 339 -10.00 3.47 -13.73
N GLY A 340 -11.09 2.69 -13.75
CA GLY A 340 -11.13 1.31 -13.25
C GLY A 340 -10.42 0.32 -14.18
N PRO A 341 -10.42 -0.99 -13.83
CA PRO A 341 -9.67 -2.03 -14.56
C PRO A 341 -10.00 -2.14 -16.04
N LYS A 342 -11.23 -1.83 -16.45
CA LYS A 342 -11.67 -1.87 -17.86
C LYS A 342 -11.68 -0.49 -18.51
N GLY A 343 -12.11 0.54 -17.79
CA GLY A 343 -12.14 1.91 -18.29
C GLY A 343 -10.74 2.50 -18.47
N GLY A 344 -9.87 2.28 -17.50
CA GLY A 344 -8.44 2.68 -17.50
C GLY A 344 -7.53 1.45 -17.37
N PRO A 345 -7.26 0.68 -18.43
CA PRO A 345 -6.45 -0.53 -18.35
C PRO A 345 -5.07 -0.30 -17.71
N GLY A 346 -4.74 -1.15 -16.73
CA GLY A 346 -3.56 -0.98 -15.87
C GLY A 346 -3.87 -0.21 -14.58
N MET A 347 -5.04 0.44 -14.49
CA MET A 347 -5.57 1.08 -13.29
C MET A 347 -4.48 1.88 -12.55
N ARG A 348 -4.05 2.99 -13.16
CA ARG A 348 -2.94 3.82 -12.64
C ARG A 348 -3.21 4.32 -11.22
N GLU A 349 -2.15 4.55 -10.46
CA GLU A 349 -2.22 5.21 -9.17
C GLU A 349 -2.33 6.73 -9.36
N MET A 350 -3.52 7.30 -9.17
CA MET A 350 -3.74 8.73 -9.28
C MET A 350 -3.14 9.45 -8.06
N LEU A 351 -2.27 10.42 -8.30
CA LEU A 351 -1.63 11.22 -7.26
C LEU A 351 -1.65 12.72 -7.57
N ALA A 352 -1.60 13.10 -8.84
CA ALA A 352 -1.46 14.49 -9.26
C ALA A 352 -2.63 15.36 -8.75
N THR A 353 -3.86 14.93 -8.96
CA THR A 353 -5.07 15.64 -8.53
C THR A 353 -5.16 15.76 -7.01
N THR A 354 -4.91 14.67 -6.27
CA THR A 354 -4.98 14.66 -4.80
C THR A 354 -3.92 15.54 -4.17
N SER A 355 -2.71 15.52 -4.72
CA SER A 355 -1.58 16.31 -4.21
C SER A 355 -1.74 17.80 -4.54
N ALA A 356 -2.26 18.13 -5.72
CA ALA A 356 -2.58 19.51 -6.08
C ALA A 356 -3.64 20.12 -5.13
N LEU A 357 -4.71 19.40 -4.83
CA LEU A 357 -5.71 19.83 -3.83
C LEU A 357 -5.10 20.00 -2.45
N SER A 358 -4.24 19.08 -2.02
CA SER A 358 -3.53 19.18 -0.74
C SER A 358 -2.62 20.40 -0.70
N GLY A 359 -1.83 20.62 -1.75
CA GLY A 359 -0.95 21.79 -1.89
C GLY A 359 -1.69 23.12 -1.93
N GLN A 360 -2.91 23.15 -2.47
CA GLN A 360 -3.80 24.31 -2.47
C GLN A 360 -4.52 24.53 -1.13
N GLY A 361 -4.31 23.65 -0.13
CA GLY A 361 -5.00 23.72 1.16
C GLY A 361 -6.46 23.25 1.13
N MET A 362 -6.87 22.54 0.06
CA MET A 362 -8.25 22.11 -0.16
C MET A 362 -8.51 20.64 0.23
N GLY A 363 -7.49 19.90 0.66
CA GLY A 363 -7.60 18.47 0.96
C GLY A 363 -8.58 18.08 2.08
N LYS A 364 -9.06 19.04 2.88
CA LYS A 364 -10.13 18.86 3.89
C LYS A 364 -11.48 19.47 3.49
N LYS A 365 -11.53 20.13 2.35
CA LYS A 365 -12.66 20.95 1.92
C LYS A 365 -13.33 20.44 0.64
N VAL A 366 -12.67 19.47 -0.01
CA VAL A 366 -13.14 18.80 -1.23
C VAL A 366 -12.92 17.32 -1.05
N ALA A 367 -13.90 16.52 -1.44
CA ALA A 367 -13.75 15.06 -1.48
C ALA A 367 -13.48 14.58 -2.92
N LEU A 368 -12.85 13.41 -3.05
CA LEU A 368 -12.65 12.74 -4.33
C LEU A 368 -13.25 11.34 -4.29
N ILE A 369 -13.90 10.95 -5.38
CA ILE A 369 -14.42 9.59 -5.58
C ILE A 369 -13.98 9.10 -6.96
N THR A 370 -13.59 7.83 -7.06
CA THR A 370 -13.18 7.23 -8.34
C THR A 370 -13.49 5.74 -8.40
N ASP A 371 -13.79 5.23 -9.59
CA ASP A 371 -13.81 3.81 -9.89
C ASP A 371 -12.40 3.24 -10.14
N GLY A 372 -11.40 4.12 -10.29
CA GLY A 372 -9.99 3.81 -10.29
C GLY A 372 -9.41 3.72 -8.87
N ARG A 373 -8.13 4.09 -8.72
CA ARG A 373 -7.44 4.08 -7.43
C ARG A 373 -6.53 5.28 -7.23
N PHE A 374 -6.29 5.62 -5.99
CA PHE A 374 -5.34 6.64 -5.60
C PHE A 374 -4.02 6.03 -5.16
N SER A 375 -2.92 6.78 -5.32
CA SER A 375 -1.61 6.41 -4.78
C SER A 375 -1.65 6.20 -3.27
N GLY A 376 -0.82 5.30 -2.77
CA GLY A 376 -0.63 5.07 -1.34
C GLY A 376 -0.13 6.31 -0.57
N ALA A 377 0.44 7.30 -1.29
CA ALA A 377 0.84 8.59 -0.73
C ALA A 377 -0.34 9.57 -0.55
N THR A 378 -1.52 9.26 -1.07
CA THR A 378 -2.72 10.09 -0.96
C THR A 378 -3.21 10.18 0.48
N ARG A 379 -3.65 11.39 0.87
CA ARG A 379 -4.32 11.68 2.13
C ARG A 379 -5.54 12.58 1.90
N GLY A 380 -6.45 12.62 2.86
CA GLY A 380 -7.70 13.36 2.76
C GLY A 380 -8.88 12.47 2.34
N PHE A 381 -10.00 13.09 2.01
CA PHE A 381 -11.25 12.38 1.72
C PHE A 381 -11.25 11.82 0.29
N CYS A 382 -10.56 10.70 0.09
CA CYS A 382 -10.37 10.07 -1.22
C CYS A 382 -10.88 8.63 -1.19
N VAL A 383 -12.04 8.40 -1.82
CA VAL A 383 -12.70 7.09 -1.94
C VAL A 383 -12.36 6.49 -3.30
N GLY A 384 -11.63 5.39 -3.30
CA GLY A 384 -11.26 4.66 -4.51
C GLY A 384 -11.95 3.30 -4.62
N HIS A 385 -11.68 2.62 -5.73
CA HIS A 385 -12.19 1.28 -6.03
C HIS A 385 -13.73 1.21 -5.98
N VAL A 386 -14.43 2.29 -6.40
CA VAL A 386 -15.90 2.28 -6.45
C VAL A 386 -16.34 1.23 -7.47
N GLY A 387 -17.01 0.22 -7.00
CA GLY A 387 -17.47 -0.90 -7.81
C GLY A 387 -18.99 -1.05 -7.82
N PRO A 388 -19.56 -1.41 -9.00
CA PRO A 388 -18.94 -1.60 -10.31
C PRO A 388 -18.42 -0.29 -10.94
N GLU A 389 -17.34 -0.38 -11.74
CA GLU A 389 -16.80 0.77 -12.45
C GLU A 389 -17.76 1.30 -13.55
N ALA A 390 -17.57 2.57 -13.96
CA ALA A 390 -18.41 3.22 -14.96
C ALA A 390 -18.41 2.47 -16.31
N ALA A 391 -17.24 1.98 -16.74
CA ALA A 391 -17.06 1.29 -18.02
C ALA A 391 -17.86 -0.03 -18.16
N VAL A 392 -18.34 -0.61 -17.05
CA VAL A 392 -19.23 -1.78 -17.06
C VAL A 392 -20.67 -1.46 -16.70
N GLY A 393 -21.04 -0.18 -16.67
CA GLY A 393 -22.39 0.29 -16.37
C GLY A 393 -22.64 0.47 -14.86
N GLY A 394 -21.60 0.61 -14.04
CA GLY A 394 -21.75 0.89 -12.62
C GLY A 394 -22.44 2.24 -12.33
N PRO A 395 -23.07 2.39 -11.14
CA PRO A 395 -23.82 3.59 -10.78
C PRO A 395 -23.01 4.89 -10.87
N ILE A 396 -21.71 4.86 -10.63
CA ILE A 396 -20.81 6.01 -10.76
C ILE A 396 -20.85 6.63 -12.18
N GLY A 397 -21.12 5.79 -13.20
CA GLY A 397 -21.28 6.22 -14.60
C GLY A 397 -22.52 7.06 -14.85
N LEU A 398 -23.50 7.05 -13.95
CA LEU A 398 -24.76 7.80 -14.07
C LEU A 398 -24.71 9.20 -13.43
N LEU A 399 -23.68 9.48 -12.62
CA LEU A 399 -23.54 10.77 -11.94
C LEU A 399 -23.42 11.93 -12.92
N LYS A 400 -24.02 13.06 -12.57
CA LYS A 400 -23.95 14.34 -13.28
C LYS A 400 -23.48 15.44 -12.35
N ASP A 401 -22.96 16.51 -12.92
CA ASP A 401 -22.64 17.73 -12.17
C ASP A 401 -23.84 18.19 -11.37
N GLY A 402 -23.65 18.43 -10.07
CA GLY A 402 -24.66 18.89 -9.15
C GLY A 402 -25.47 17.81 -8.43
N ASP A 403 -25.32 16.55 -8.77
CA ASP A 403 -25.92 15.43 -8.00
C ASP A 403 -25.36 15.43 -6.57
N MET A 404 -26.25 15.18 -5.55
CA MET A 404 -25.90 15.22 -4.12
C MET A 404 -25.63 13.82 -3.60
#